data_a38a1f19eb7060a3129f45ca569d24f8
#
_entry.id   a38a1f19eb7060a3129f45ca569d24f8
#
_cell.length_a   1.000
_cell.length_b   1.000
_cell.length_c   1.000
_cell.angle_alpha   90.00
_cell.angle_beta   90.00
_cell.angle_gamma   90.00
#
_symmetry.space_group_name_H-M   'P 1'
#
loop_
_entity.id
_entity.type
_entity.pdbx_description
1 polymer ?
#
loop_
_entity_poly.entity_id
_entity_poly.type
_entity_poly.pdbx_seq_one_letter_code
_entity_poly.pdbx_strand_id
1 'polypeptide(L)'
;METKDLMYKRAYVWDKLNAEERKVCMDMGEDYKAFLNESKTERRCAAEIIRRAKEAGFVCICEKKELKAGDKVYYNNRGKAVMLSVIGSEPLENGMNIVGSHIDSPRLDIKQNPVYEAGGTTLLKTHYYGGVKKYQWVALPLALYGVIVKTNGEKVEIAVGDKCGDPVFYISDLLPHLAKDQMSKTMSEGVEGESLNILIGSLPVDDTEASDRFKTALLAVLNERYGITEEDFVSAELEAVPAGAARDVGFDRGLIVAHGHDDRVCSYASLAALLGIEKPERTTVGLYVDKEEVGSIGATGMHSQFFNNMVGEMIALMNGGVCSDISIRRALAHSTLLSADVAAAFDPNYPNVGDNANFAAIGQGIAMVKYTGSRGKSGANDAAAELVGKVRKLFNDHGVVYQTSELGKVDQGGGGTIAYIMANYDMDVIDAGVAMLSMHAPWEIVSKADVYMTSRAYHEFFVNYR
;
A
#
# COMPACT_ATOMS: atom_id res chain seq x y z
N MET A 1 -18.77 1.12 40.32
CA MET A 1 -18.43 0.35 39.10
C MET A 1 -19.06 -1.03 39.28
N GLU A 2 -20.00 -1.40 38.42
CA GLU A 2 -20.58 -2.76 38.46
C GLU A 2 -19.56 -3.76 37.87
N THR A 3 -19.64 -5.03 38.32
CA THR A 3 -18.68 -6.07 37.86
C THR A 3 -18.65 -6.22 36.34
N LYS A 4 -19.76 -5.96 35.63
CA LYS A 4 -19.82 -5.96 34.16
C LYS A 4 -19.00 -4.84 33.49
N ASP A 5 -18.71 -3.77 34.25
CA ASP A 5 -17.90 -2.63 33.73
C ASP A 5 -16.39 -2.90 33.80
N LEU A 6 -15.99 -4.01 34.44
CA LEU A 6 -14.60 -4.45 34.50
C LEU A 6 -14.16 -5.21 33.25
N MET A 7 -15.11 -5.66 32.43
CA MET A 7 -14.81 -6.44 31.23
C MET A 7 -14.60 -5.54 30.02
N TYR A 8 -13.51 -5.78 29.28
CA TYR A 8 -13.30 -5.16 27.95
C TYR A 8 -14.32 -5.72 26.96
N LYS A 9 -15.03 -4.84 26.27
CA LYS A 9 -15.97 -5.19 25.21
C LYS A 9 -15.54 -4.53 23.92
N ARG A 10 -15.28 -5.32 22.89
CA ARG A 10 -15.06 -4.82 21.54
C ARG A 10 -16.35 -4.19 21.01
N ALA A 11 -16.22 -3.08 20.30
CA ALA A 11 -17.35 -2.37 19.70
C ALA A 11 -17.33 -2.56 18.18
N TYR A 12 -18.49 -2.63 17.56
CA TYR A 12 -18.59 -2.50 16.11
C TYR A 12 -18.77 -1.04 15.72
N VAL A 13 -18.10 -0.61 14.65
CA VAL A 13 -18.20 0.74 14.13
C VAL A 13 -19.65 1.08 13.76
N TRP A 14 -20.35 0.14 13.12
CA TRP A 14 -21.75 0.34 12.72
C TRP A 14 -22.70 0.63 13.89
N ASP A 15 -22.40 0.17 15.09
CA ASP A 15 -23.20 0.43 16.30
C ASP A 15 -22.97 1.84 16.86
N LYS A 16 -21.91 2.51 16.42
CA LYS A 16 -21.54 3.86 16.89
C LYS A 16 -21.92 4.97 15.91
N LEU A 17 -22.15 4.62 14.65
CA LEU A 17 -22.47 5.59 13.62
C LEU A 17 -23.98 5.92 13.61
N ASN A 18 -24.32 7.20 13.62
CA ASN A 18 -25.67 7.68 13.32
C ASN A 18 -25.97 7.57 11.82
N ALA A 19 -27.16 7.92 11.37
CA ALA A 19 -27.59 7.77 9.97
C ALA A 19 -26.77 8.62 8.99
N GLU A 20 -26.38 9.83 9.39
CA GLU A 20 -25.57 10.74 8.56
C GLU A 20 -24.13 10.21 8.45
N GLU A 21 -23.52 9.81 9.56
CA GLU A 21 -22.19 9.22 9.59
C GLU A 21 -22.13 7.91 8.77
N ARG A 22 -23.17 7.08 8.81
CA ARG A 22 -23.28 5.89 7.95
C ARG A 22 -23.28 6.25 6.47
N LYS A 23 -23.96 7.32 6.11
CA LYS A 23 -23.94 7.80 4.73
C LYS A 23 -22.54 8.26 4.33
N VAL A 24 -21.88 9.08 5.16
CA VAL A 24 -20.48 9.52 4.92
C VAL A 24 -19.53 8.33 4.80
N CYS A 25 -19.68 7.32 5.66
CA CYS A 25 -18.89 6.09 5.59
C CYS A 25 -19.09 5.35 4.26
N MET A 26 -20.33 5.23 3.77
CA MET A 26 -20.62 4.59 2.48
C MET A 26 -20.07 5.40 1.31
N ASP A 27 -20.26 6.74 1.32
CA ASP A 27 -19.75 7.65 0.29
C ASP A 27 -18.20 7.63 0.26
N MET A 28 -17.53 7.57 1.41
CA MET A 28 -16.08 7.39 1.50
C MET A 28 -15.63 6.06 0.89
N GLY A 29 -16.40 4.99 1.07
CA GLY A 29 -16.15 3.71 0.41
C GLY A 29 -16.20 3.80 -1.12
N GLU A 30 -17.08 4.63 -1.68
CA GLU A 30 -17.13 4.86 -3.13
C GLU A 30 -15.90 5.66 -3.61
N ASP A 31 -15.49 6.71 -2.89
CA ASP A 31 -14.27 7.48 -3.21
C ASP A 31 -13.01 6.62 -3.07
N TYR A 32 -12.97 5.73 -2.07
CA TYR A 32 -11.87 4.78 -1.91
C TYR A 32 -11.76 3.79 -3.08
N LYS A 33 -12.89 3.27 -3.57
CA LYS A 33 -12.88 2.43 -4.78
C LYS A 33 -12.35 3.19 -6.01
N ALA A 34 -12.71 4.46 -6.16
CA ALA A 34 -12.18 5.32 -7.22
C ALA A 34 -10.66 5.51 -7.08
N PHE A 35 -10.16 5.77 -5.86
CA PHE A 35 -8.73 5.85 -5.58
C PHE A 35 -7.98 4.56 -5.96
N LEU A 36 -8.49 3.39 -5.57
CA LEU A 36 -7.88 2.09 -5.89
C LEU A 36 -7.82 1.83 -7.40
N ASN A 37 -8.87 2.20 -8.13
CA ASN A 37 -8.91 2.01 -9.59
C ASN A 37 -7.83 2.82 -10.31
N GLU A 38 -7.48 4.01 -9.80
CA GLU A 38 -6.38 4.82 -10.33
C GLU A 38 -5.01 4.38 -9.80
N SER A 39 -4.96 3.72 -8.65
CA SER A 39 -3.74 3.39 -7.89
C SER A 39 -3.29 1.94 -8.06
N LYS A 40 -3.25 1.43 -9.30
CA LYS A 40 -2.94 0.00 -9.56
C LYS A 40 -1.49 -0.39 -9.29
N THR A 41 -0.57 0.55 -9.31
CA THR A 41 0.86 0.38 -9.01
C THR A 41 1.34 1.52 -8.10
N GLU A 42 2.53 1.38 -7.50
CA GLU A 42 3.10 2.43 -6.66
C GLU A 42 3.27 3.75 -7.41
N ARG A 43 3.65 3.72 -8.70
CA ARG A 43 3.76 4.93 -9.53
C ARG A 43 2.42 5.61 -9.71
N ARG A 44 1.38 4.86 -9.99
CA ARG A 44 0.03 5.41 -10.17
C ARG A 44 -0.53 5.89 -8.84
N CYS A 45 -0.30 5.16 -7.75
CA CYS A 45 -0.70 5.58 -6.41
C CYS A 45 -0.02 6.90 -6.00
N ALA A 46 1.30 7.03 -6.20
CA ALA A 46 2.01 8.28 -5.95
C ALA A 46 1.45 9.44 -6.78
N ALA A 47 1.14 9.21 -8.05
CA ALA A 47 0.54 10.22 -8.92
C ALA A 47 -0.85 10.65 -8.46
N GLU A 48 -1.72 9.70 -8.05
CA GLU A 48 -3.05 9.99 -7.55
C GLU A 48 -3.03 10.72 -6.21
N ILE A 49 -2.14 10.34 -5.28
CA ILE A 49 -1.92 11.06 -4.02
C ILE A 49 -1.54 12.52 -4.31
N ILE A 50 -0.58 12.76 -5.21
CA ILE A 50 -0.14 14.12 -5.58
C ILE A 50 -1.26 14.89 -6.28
N ARG A 51 -2.04 14.25 -7.14
CA ARG A 51 -3.19 14.89 -7.80
C ARG A 51 -4.20 15.41 -6.78
N ARG A 52 -4.63 14.55 -5.84
CA ARG A 52 -5.56 14.91 -4.78
C ARG A 52 -4.97 15.97 -3.83
N ALA A 53 -3.69 15.86 -3.50
CA ALA A 53 -3.00 16.85 -2.67
C ALA A 53 -2.99 18.23 -3.35
N LYS A 54 -2.70 18.32 -4.65
CA LYS A 54 -2.74 19.59 -5.41
C LYS A 54 -4.15 20.20 -5.40
N GLU A 55 -5.19 19.41 -5.58
CA GLU A 55 -6.59 19.86 -5.49
C GLU A 55 -6.93 20.43 -4.10
N ALA A 56 -6.29 19.91 -3.04
CA ALA A 56 -6.41 20.41 -1.66
C ALA A 56 -5.45 21.55 -1.31
N GLY A 57 -4.73 22.11 -2.30
CA GLY A 57 -3.86 23.28 -2.14
C GLY A 57 -2.42 22.98 -1.73
N PHE A 58 -1.98 21.72 -1.79
CA PHE A 58 -0.57 21.39 -1.60
C PHE A 58 0.27 21.80 -2.81
N VAL A 59 1.46 22.35 -2.54
CA VAL A 59 2.45 22.74 -3.56
C VAL A 59 3.75 21.96 -3.38
N CYS A 60 4.55 21.82 -4.43
CA CYS A 60 5.86 21.17 -4.30
C CYS A 60 6.75 21.95 -3.31
N ILE A 61 7.35 21.28 -2.34
CA ILE A 61 8.30 21.91 -1.42
C ILE A 61 9.46 22.56 -2.18
N CYS A 62 9.86 22.01 -3.33
CA CYS A 62 10.90 22.53 -4.20
C CYS A 62 10.58 23.93 -4.80
N GLU A 63 9.33 24.38 -4.73
CA GLU A 63 8.89 25.70 -5.19
C GLU A 63 8.89 26.72 -4.05
N LYS A 64 9.09 26.28 -2.81
CA LYS A 64 9.07 27.16 -1.62
C LYS A 64 10.43 27.76 -1.35
N LYS A 65 10.43 29.03 -0.92
CA LYS A 65 11.61 29.76 -0.40
C LYS A 65 11.59 29.90 1.11
N GLU A 66 10.44 29.77 1.70
CA GLU A 66 10.18 29.78 3.15
C GLU A 66 8.97 28.91 3.44
N LEU A 67 8.87 28.42 4.68
CA LEU A 67 7.69 27.71 5.18
C LEU A 67 7.15 28.40 6.43
N LYS A 68 5.83 28.49 6.51
CA LYS A 68 5.09 29.09 7.64
C LYS A 68 3.98 28.14 8.10
N ALA A 69 3.55 28.29 9.32
CA ALA A 69 2.41 27.57 9.88
C ALA A 69 1.18 27.64 8.97
N GLY A 70 0.62 26.50 8.63
CA GLY A 70 -0.50 26.31 7.70
C GLY A 70 -0.08 26.09 6.23
N ASP A 71 1.21 26.19 5.88
CA ASP A 71 1.66 25.81 4.54
C ASP A 71 1.45 24.31 4.30
N LYS A 72 0.87 23.98 3.14
CA LYS A 72 0.64 22.62 2.65
C LYS A 72 1.66 22.30 1.58
N VAL A 73 2.54 21.34 1.82
CA VAL A 73 3.60 20.97 0.88
C VAL A 73 3.65 19.48 0.61
N TYR A 74 4.07 19.13 -0.60
CA TYR A 74 4.39 17.75 -0.96
C TYR A 74 5.80 17.61 -1.51
N TYR A 75 6.37 16.43 -1.33
CA TYR A 75 7.59 16.01 -2.01
C TYR A 75 7.34 14.71 -2.78
N ASN A 76 7.73 14.70 -4.05
CA ASN A 76 7.65 13.54 -4.94
C ASN A 76 9.03 12.88 -5.05
N ASN A 77 9.21 11.73 -4.43
CA ASN A 77 10.43 10.97 -4.52
C ASN A 77 10.39 10.00 -5.71
N ARG A 78 10.92 10.46 -6.86
CA ARG A 78 11.10 9.65 -8.10
C ARG A 78 9.80 9.08 -8.68
N GLY A 79 8.64 9.62 -8.32
CA GLY A 79 7.34 9.14 -8.77
C GLY A 79 6.91 7.80 -8.15
N LYS A 80 7.54 7.37 -7.04
CA LYS A 80 7.29 6.09 -6.38
C LYS A 80 7.08 6.20 -4.87
N ALA A 81 7.44 7.31 -4.27
CA ALA A 81 7.13 7.62 -2.88
C ALA A 81 6.76 9.08 -2.76
N VAL A 82 5.92 9.41 -1.78
CA VAL A 82 5.41 10.77 -1.57
C VAL A 82 5.46 11.11 -0.09
N MET A 83 5.79 12.36 0.22
CA MET A 83 5.57 12.94 1.54
C MET A 83 4.63 14.15 1.39
N LEU A 84 3.61 14.21 2.20
CA LEU A 84 2.73 15.38 2.36
C LEU A 84 2.94 15.97 3.75
N SER A 85 2.98 17.30 3.87
CA SER A 85 3.12 17.95 5.18
C SER A 85 2.24 19.18 5.27
N VAL A 86 1.58 19.34 6.41
CA VAL A 86 0.95 20.59 6.81
C VAL A 86 1.76 21.16 7.97
N ILE A 87 2.37 22.32 7.75
CA ILE A 87 3.33 22.93 8.68
C ILE A 87 2.59 23.42 9.92
N GLY A 88 3.05 22.99 11.08
CA GLY A 88 2.52 23.38 12.38
C GLY A 88 2.95 24.77 12.85
N SER A 89 2.35 25.21 13.95
CA SER A 89 2.76 26.46 14.60
C SER A 89 3.99 26.31 15.51
N GLU A 90 4.31 25.06 15.92
CA GLU A 90 5.50 24.75 16.71
C GLU A 90 6.73 24.50 15.83
N PRO A 91 7.96 24.74 16.35
CA PRO A 91 9.19 24.31 15.69
C PRO A 91 9.20 22.80 15.46
N LEU A 92 9.81 22.35 14.34
CA LEU A 92 9.90 20.93 14.04
C LEU A 92 10.68 20.14 15.12
N GLU A 93 11.62 20.79 15.80
CA GLU A 93 12.40 20.18 16.89
C GLU A 93 11.55 19.73 18.09
N ASN A 94 10.30 20.21 18.20
CA ASN A 94 9.33 19.72 19.17
C ASN A 94 8.65 18.40 18.72
N GLY A 95 8.95 17.96 17.49
CA GLY A 95 8.46 16.74 16.89
C GLY A 95 7.26 16.93 15.97
N MET A 96 6.96 15.89 15.20
CA MET A 96 5.89 15.82 14.21
C MET A 96 4.91 14.68 14.56
N ASN A 97 3.67 14.81 14.12
CA ASN A 97 2.71 13.70 14.11
C ASN A 97 2.73 13.06 12.72
N ILE A 98 3.20 11.82 12.63
CA ILE A 98 3.47 11.15 11.35
C ILE A 98 2.56 9.94 11.21
N VAL A 99 1.90 9.79 10.06
CA VAL A 99 1.28 8.54 9.63
C VAL A 99 2.03 8.05 8.41
N GLY A 100 2.69 6.92 8.53
CA GLY A 100 3.51 6.33 7.46
C GLY A 100 2.92 5.02 6.98
N SER A 101 2.78 4.86 5.66
CA SER A 101 2.19 3.71 4.98
C SER A 101 3.01 3.37 3.75
N HIS A 102 2.78 2.20 3.14
CA HIS A 102 3.39 1.88 1.85
C HIS A 102 2.36 1.87 0.71
N ILE A 103 2.85 2.01 -0.52
CA ILE A 103 2.01 2.11 -1.72
C ILE A 103 2.32 1.05 -2.79
N ASP A 104 3.37 0.25 -2.58
CA ASP A 104 3.60 -0.97 -3.34
C ASP A 104 2.69 -2.11 -2.83
N SER A 105 2.58 -3.18 -3.59
CA SER A 105 1.77 -4.37 -3.26
C SER A 105 2.34 -5.60 -3.97
N PRO A 106 2.08 -6.82 -3.49
CA PRO A 106 2.49 -8.04 -4.17
C PRO A 106 1.96 -8.11 -5.60
N ARG A 107 2.83 -8.49 -6.55
CA ARG A 107 2.53 -8.50 -7.99
C ARG A 107 3.48 -9.40 -8.78
N LEU A 108 3.37 -9.39 -10.11
CA LEU A 108 4.32 -10.03 -11.00
C LEU A 108 5.03 -8.96 -11.85
N ASP A 109 6.34 -8.82 -11.67
CA ASP A 109 7.17 -7.95 -12.51
C ASP A 109 7.58 -8.67 -13.80
N ILE A 110 7.65 -7.95 -14.91
CA ILE A 110 8.13 -8.48 -16.19
C ILE A 110 9.66 -8.50 -16.19
N LYS A 111 10.27 -9.62 -16.57
CA LYS A 111 11.74 -9.77 -16.66
C LYS A 111 12.32 -8.88 -17.77
N GLN A 112 13.65 -8.65 -17.75
CA GLN A 112 14.33 -7.80 -18.73
C GLN A 112 14.36 -8.36 -20.17
N ASN A 113 14.40 -9.68 -20.31
CA ASN A 113 14.31 -10.38 -21.60
C ASN A 113 13.08 -11.29 -21.55
N PRO A 114 11.86 -10.73 -21.66
CA PRO A 114 10.66 -11.47 -21.27
C PRO A 114 10.02 -12.23 -22.43
N VAL A 115 10.17 -11.72 -23.68
CA VAL A 115 9.35 -12.17 -24.82
C VAL A 115 9.88 -13.46 -25.40
N TYR A 116 9.03 -14.47 -25.48
CA TYR A 116 9.32 -15.72 -26.19
C TYR A 116 8.04 -16.30 -26.80
N GLU A 117 8.18 -17.18 -27.78
CA GLU A 117 7.06 -17.93 -28.34
C GLU A 117 7.18 -19.42 -28.05
N ALA A 118 6.06 -20.06 -27.83
CA ALA A 118 5.94 -21.50 -27.68
C ALA A 118 4.52 -21.97 -27.98
N GLY A 119 4.37 -23.10 -28.65
CA GLY A 119 3.06 -23.76 -28.87
C GLY A 119 2.04 -22.90 -29.61
N GLY A 120 2.48 -22.01 -30.51
CA GLY A 120 1.61 -21.09 -31.25
C GLY A 120 1.12 -19.88 -30.44
N THR A 121 1.80 -19.56 -29.34
CA THR A 121 1.50 -18.40 -28.48
C THR A 121 2.76 -17.58 -28.20
N THR A 122 2.57 -16.32 -27.84
CA THR A 122 3.64 -15.44 -27.34
C THR A 122 3.41 -15.19 -25.85
N LEU A 123 4.49 -15.27 -25.07
CA LEU A 123 4.45 -15.16 -23.62
C LEU A 123 5.48 -14.14 -23.12
N LEU A 124 5.20 -13.58 -21.90
CA LEU A 124 6.15 -12.80 -21.12
C LEU A 124 6.59 -13.59 -19.89
N LYS A 125 7.91 -13.67 -19.68
CA LYS A 125 8.49 -14.19 -18.44
C LYS A 125 8.33 -13.18 -17.31
N THR A 126 8.00 -13.68 -16.12
CA THR A 126 7.79 -12.85 -14.92
C THR A 126 8.74 -13.20 -13.79
N HIS A 127 8.81 -12.28 -12.84
CA HIS A 127 9.40 -12.46 -11.52
C HIS A 127 8.38 -11.97 -10.48
N TYR A 128 7.97 -12.81 -9.53
CA TYR A 128 7.04 -12.35 -8.50
C TYR A 128 7.71 -11.36 -7.52
N TYR A 129 6.93 -10.42 -7.02
CA TYR A 129 7.30 -9.34 -6.10
C TYR A 129 6.49 -9.50 -4.81
N GLY A 130 7.18 -9.48 -3.64
CA GLY A 130 6.54 -9.66 -2.34
C GLY A 130 6.15 -11.10 -2.03
N GLY A 131 5.39 -11.27 -0.97
CA GLY A 131 4.96 -12.57 -0.46
C GLY A 131 3.71 -13.11 -1.15
N VAL A 132 3.84 -13.87 -2.24
CA VAL A 132 2.71 -14.40 -3.01
C VAL A 132 2.48 -15.90 -2.78
N LYS A 133 1.21 -16.33 -2.75
CA LYS A 133 0.82 -17.71 -2.98
C LYS A 133 0.64 -17.91 -4.48
N LYS A 134 1.65 -18.47 -5.14
CA LYS A 134 1.74 -18.56 -6.60
C LYS A 134 0.51 -19.17 -7.29
N TYR A 135 -0.14 -20.15 -6.65
CA TYR A 135 -1.34 -20.80 -7.18
C TYR A 135 -2.54 -19.85 -7.31
N GLN A 136 -2.54 -18.71 -6.62
CA GLN A 136 -3.62 -17.72 -6.73
C GLN A 136 -3.48 -16.82 -7.96
N TRP A 137 -2.31 -16.85 -8.64
CA TRP A 137 -1.99 -15.97 -9.77
C TRP A 137 -2.22 -16.60 -11.13
N VAL A 138 -2.58 -17.88 -11.17
CA VAL A 138 -3.01 -18.56 -12.39
C VAL A 138 -4.53 -18.49 -12.56
N ALA A 139 -5.01 -18.66 -13.79
CA ALA A 139 -6.43 -18.73 -14.13
C ALA A 139 -7.24 -17.46 -13.77
N LEU A 140 -6.60 -16.29 -13.79
CA LEU A 140 -7.28 -15.01 -13.59
C LEU A 140 -6.84 -13.98 -14.65
N PRO A 141 -7.72 -13.01 -15.00
CA PRO A 141 -7.37 -11.91 -15.90
C PRO A 141 -6.35 -10.97 -15.23
N LEU A 142 -5.33 -10.58 -15.99
CA LEU A 142 -4.29 -9.64 -15.59
C LEU A 142 -4.30 -8.39 -16.47
N ALA A 143 -3.93 -7.27 -15.89
CA ALA A 143 -3.64 -6.00 -16.54
C ALA A 143 -2.13 -5.71 -16.46
N LEU A 144 -1.58 -5.00 -17.42
CA LEU A 144 -0.19 -4.55 -17.45
C LEU A 144 -0.10 -3.04 -17.27
N TYR A 145 0.71 -2.64 -16.31
CA TYR A 145 1.01 -1.25 -16.00
C TYR A 145 2.51 -1.02 -15.90
N GLY A 146 2.93 0.21 -16.13
CA GLY A 146 4.29 0.63 -15.87
C GLY A 146 4.87 1.53 -16.92
N VAL A 147 6.20 1.55 -17.00
CA VAL A 147 6.94 2.45 -17.89
C VAL A 147 8.07 1.71 -18.60
N ILE A 148 8.32 2.11 -19.82
CA ILE A 148 9.48 1.70 -20.62
C ILE A 148 10.29 2.95 -20.94
N VAL A 149 11.59 2.93 -20.69
CA VAL A 149 12.50 4.00 -21.13
C VAL A 149 13.24 3.48 -22.35
N LYS A 150 12.93 4.04 -23.53
CA LYS A 150 13.52 3.62 -24.79
C LYS A 150 15.00 3.98 -24.86
N THR A 151 15.73 3.35 -25.79
CA THR A 151 17.17 3.59 -26.01
C THR A 151 17.50 5.07 -26.31
N ASN A 152 16.55 5.83 -26.83
CA ASN A 152 16.70 7.27 -27.07
C ASN A 152 16.39 8.14 -25.83
N GLY A 153 16.05 7.53 -24.68
CA GLY A 153 15.71 8.22 -23.43
C GLY A 153 14.22 8.61 -23.32
N GLU A 154 13.40 8.38 -24.33
CA GLU A 154 11.96 8.63 -24.28
C GLU A 154 11.27 7.66 -23.33
N LYS A 155 10.41 8.19 -22.45
CA LYS A 155 9.61 7.40 -21.52
C LYS A 155 8.22 7.13 -22.11
N VAL A 156 7.85 5.87 -22.19
CA VAL A 156 6.55 5.41 -22.65
C VAL A 156 5.80 4.79 -21.46
N GLU A 157 4.57 5.20 -21.23
CA GLU A 157 3.70 4.62 -20.22
C GLU A 157 2.83 3.52 -20.83
N ILE A 158 2.74 2.39 -20.13
CA ILE A 158 1.88 1.25 -20.48
C ILE A 158 0.77 1.16 -19.43
N ALA A 159 -0.48 1.09 -19.88
CA ALA A 159 -1.66 0.87 -19.05
C ALA A 159 -2.72 0.16 -19.89
N VAL A 160 -2.84 -1.16 -19.75
CA VAL A 160 -3.71 -2.01 -20.55
C VAL A 160 -4.33 -3.10 -19.69
N GLY A 161 -5.63 -3.30 -19.79
CA GLY A 161 -6.34 -4.42 -19.16
C GLY A 161 -7.56 -4.03 -18.33
N ASP A 162 -7.69 -2.76 -17.95
CA ASP A 162 -8.78 -2.31 -17.07
C ASP A 162 -9.83 -1.41 -17.75
N LYS A 163 -9.52 -0.84 -18.91
CA LYS A 163 -10.48 -0.01 -19.65
C LYS A 163 -11.42 -0.87 -20.47
N CYS A 164 -12.64 -0.37 -20.64
CA CYS A 164 -13.61 -1.03 -21.53
C CYS A 164 -13.02 -1.16 -22.94
N GLY A 165 -12.98 -2.40 -23.46
CA GLY A 165 -12.40 -2.73 -24.76
C GLY A 165 -10.91 -3.08 -24.74
N ASP A 166 -10.22 -2.95 -23.62
CA ASP A 166 -8.87 -3.44 -23.49
C ASP A 166 -8.82 -4.97 -23.53
N PRO A 167 -7.79 -5.56 -24.14
CA PRO A 167 -7.49 -6.98 -23.93
C PRO A 167 -6.99 -7.17 -22.49
N VAL A 168 -7.22 -8.35 -21.94
CA VAL A 168 -6.60 -8.81 -20.69
C VAL A 168 -5.49 -9.81 -21.01
N PHE A 169 -4.61 -10.03 -20.05
CA PHE A 169 -3.53 -11.01 -20.10
C PHE A 169 -3.83 -12.16 -19.15
N TYR A 170 -3.15 -13.29 -19.31
CA TYR A 170 -3.57 -14.49 -18.60
C TYR A 170 -2.40 -15.46 -18.38
N ILE A 171 -2.37 -16.11 -17.22
CA ILE A 171 -1.49 -17.25 -16.95
C ILE A 171 -2.36 -18.48 -16.90
N SER A 172 -2.13 -19.43 -17.82
CA SER A 172 -2.88 -20.68 -17.83
C SER A 172 -2.50 -21.57 -16.65
N ASP A 173 -3.48 -22.35 -16.18
CA ASP A 173 -3.23 -23.43 -15.23
C ASP A 173 -3.44 -24.79 -15.93
N LEU A 174 -2.86 -25.84 -15.34
CA LEU A 174 -3.00 -27.19 -15.86
C LEU A 174 -4.42 -27.73 -15.61
N LEU A 175 -5.02 -28.32 -16.61
CA LEU A 175 -6.34 -28.93 -16.47
C LEU A 175 -6.31 -30.16 -15.50
N PRO A 176 -7.41 -30.44 -14.78
CA PRO A 176 -7.44 -31.49 -13.75
C PRO A 176 -7.02 -32.87 -14.25
N HIS A 177 -7.34 -33.20 -15.51
CA HIS A 177 -7.02 -34.54 -16.09
C HIS A 177 -5.52 -34.78 -16.29
N LEU A 178 -4.68 -33.73 -16.34
CA LEU A 178 -3.23 -33.82 -16.46
C LEU A 178 -2.50 -33.39 -15.18
N ALA A 179 -3.22 -32.96 -14.15
CA ALA A 179 -2.67 -32.35 -12.96
C ALA A 179 -2.26 -33.33 -11.84
N LYS A 180 -2.21 -34.65 -12.10
CA LYS A 180 -1.93 -35.65 -11.06
C LYS A 180 -0.65 -35.36 -10.27
N ASP A 181 0.45 -35.06 -10.95
CA ASP A 181 1.73 -34.80 -10.33
C ASP A 181 1.75 -33.41 -9.66
N GLN A 182 1.12 -32.40 -10.28
CA GLN A 182 0.93 -31.07 -9.68
C GLN A 182 0.14 -31.16 -8.37
N MET A 183 -0.97 -31.90 -8.36
CA MET A 183 -1.85 -32.05 -7.19
C MET A 183 -1.19 -32.83 -6.03
N SER A 184 -0.13 -33.58 -6.28
CA SER A 184 0.62 -34.30 -5.25
C SER A 184 1.70 -33.45 -4.57
N LYS A 185 2.04 -32.31 -5.13
CA LYS A 185 3.02 -31.36 -4.57
C LYS A 185 2.39 -30.54 -3.42
N THR A 186 3.25 -29.91 -2.60
CA THR A 186 2.77 -28.91 -1.64
C THR A 186 2.17 -27.71 -2.37
N MET A 187 1.30 -26.94 -1.71
CA MET A 187 0.69 -25.75 -2.31
C MET A 187 1.73 -24.70 -2.76
N SER A 188 2.88 -24.64 -2.12
CA SER A 188 4.00 -23.76 -2.49
C SER A 188 4.77 -24.22 -3.74
N GLU A 189 4.70 -25.50 -4.07
CA GLU A 189 5.42 -26.14 -5.18
C GLU A 189 4.51 -26.48 -6.37
N GLY A 190 3.20 -26.55 -6.16
CA GLY A 190 2.21 -26.92 -7.19
C GLY A 190 2.23 -25.99 -8.40
N VAL A 191 2.54 -24.71 -8.20
CA VAL A 191 2.85 -23.73 -9.25
C VAL A 191 4.27 -23.24 -9.04
N GLU A 192 5.13 -23.44 -10.02
CA GLU A 192 6.53 -23.00 -9.98
C GLU A 192 6.63 -21.53 -10.40
N GLY A 193 7.55 -20.74 -9.78
CA GLY A 193 7.73 -19.33 -10.11
C GLY A 193 8.09 -19.10 -11.58
N GLU A 194 8.94 -19.96 -12.15
CA GLU A 194 9.31 -19.87 -13.58
C GLU A 194 8.18 -20.29 -14.54
N SER A 195 7.08 -20.83 -14.03
CA SER A 195 5.87 -21.16 -14.80
C SER A 195 4.81 -20.05 -14.80
N LEU A 196 5.03 -18.95 -14.06
CA LEU A 196 4.14 -17.79 -14.06
C LEU A 196 4.37 -16.91 -15.30
N ASN A 197 4.22 -17.50 -16.50
CA ASN A 197 4.43 -16.80 -17.77
C ASN A 197 3.10 -16.34 -18.35
N ILE A 198 3.04 -15.08 -18.74
CA ILE A 198 1.81 -14.40 -19.15
C ILE A 198 1.59 -14.56 -20.65
N LEU A 199 0.45 -15.10 -21.05
CA LEU A 199 -0.01 -15.14 -22.45
C LEU A 199 -0.37 -13.73 -22.92
N ILE A 200 0.23 -13.30 -24.04
CA ILE A 200 0.09 -11.95 -24.58
C ILE A 200 -0.23 -11.92 -26.09
N GLY A 201 -0.20 -13.05 -26.79
CA GLY A 201 -0.52 -13.10 -28.22
C GLY A 201 -0.59 -14.51 -28.79
N SER A 202 -1.26 -14.65 -29.93
CA SER A 202 -1.42 -15.93 -30.64
C SER A 202 -1.62 -15.77 -32.16
N LEU A 203 -1.38 -14.58 -32.70
CA LEU A 203 -1.44 -14.34 -34.13
C LEU A 203 -0.04 -14.33 -34.74
N PRO A 204 0.26 -15.12 -35.80
CA PRO A 204 1.55 -15.10 -36.46
C PRO A 204 1.63 -14.01 -37.53
N VAL A 205 2.85 -13.69 -37.99
CA VAL A 205 3.05 -12.99 -39.28
C VAL A 205 2.69 -13.93 -40.45
N ASP A 206 2.35 -13.35 -41.61
CA ASP A 206 1.94 -14.12 -42.79
C ASP A 206 3.10 -14.91 -43.43
N ASP A 207 4.34 -14.47 -43.21
CA ASP A 207 5.53 -15.18 -43.71
C ASP A 207 5.70 -16.54 -43.02
N THR A 208 5.39 -17.60 -43.74
CA THR A 208 5.45 -18.98 -43.23
C THR A 208 6.86 -19.51 -43.04
N GLU A 209 7.86 -18.90 -43.67
CA GLU A 209 9.27 -19.29 -43.56
C GLU A 209 10.04 -18.55 -42.46
N ALA A 210 9.42 -17.52 -41.86
CA ALA A 210 10.04 -16.76 -40.76
C ALA A 210 10.13 -17.60 -39.49
N SER A 211 11.25 -17.50 -38.78
CA SER A 211 11.36 -17.97 -37.40
C SER A 211 10.63 -17.01 -36.45
N ASP A 212 10.20 -17.50 -35.29
CA ASP A 212 9.57 -16.67 -34.23
C ASP A 212 8.40 -15.79 -34.74
N ARG A 213 7.51 -16.41 -35.54
CA ARG A 213 6.41 -15.73 -36.24
C ARG A 213 5.44 -15.02 -35.31
N PHE A 214 5.11 -15.63 -34.18
CA PHE A 214 4.17 -15.07 -33.19
C PHE A 214 4.82 -13.95 -32.38
N LYS A 215 6.09 -14.11 -32.01
CA LYS A 215 6.88 -13.09 -31.35
C LYS A 215 7.06 -11.87 -32.27
N THR A 216 7.40 -12.08 -33.53
CA THR A 216 7.57 -11.01 -34.53
C THR A 216 6.26 -10.23 -34.70
N ALA A 217 5.11 -10.89 -34.81
CA ALA A 217 3.81 -10.25 -34.95
C ALA A 217 3.49 -9.38 -33.72
N LEU A 218 3.74 -9.91 -32.52
CA LEU A 218 3.52 -9.14 -31.31
C LEU A 218 4.43 -7.92 -31.21
N LEU A 219 5.72 -8.07 -31.50
CA LEU A 219 6.65 -6.94 -31.48
C LEU A 219 6.26 -5.85 -32.48
N ALA A 220 5.72 -6.24 -33.66
CA ALA A 220 5.18 -5.28 -34.63
C ALA A 220 4.00 -4.48 -34.05
N VAL A 221 3.05 -5.14 -33.37
CA VAL A 221 1.91 -4.47 -32.68
C VAL A 221 2.40 -3.53 -31.59
N LEU A 222 3.38 -3.94 -30.79
CA LEU A 222 3.93 -3.09 -29.72
C LEU A 222 4.72 -1.91 -30.30
N ASN A 223 5.42 -2.11 -31.41
CA ASN A 223 6.12 -1.03 -32.08
C ASN A 223 5.14 -0.03 -32.71
N GLU A 224 4.10 -0.49 -33.39
CA GLU A 224 3.05 0.37 -33.97
C GLU A 224 2.36 1.21 -32.87
N ARG A 225 2.01 0.59 -31.75
CA ARG A 225 1.22 1.23 -30.69
C ARG A 225 2.05 2.14 -29.77
N TYR A 226 3.28 1.74 -29.47
CA TYR A 226 4.12 2.38 -28.44
C TYR A 226 5.50 2.81 -28.94
N GLY A 227 5.87 2.45 -30.15
CA GLY A 227 7.20 2.74 -30.72
C GLY A 227 8.33 2.03 -29.99
N ILE A 228 8.07 0.89 -29.34
CA ILE A 228 9.06 0.11 -28.59
C ILE A 228 9.57 -1.08 -29.43
N THR A 229 10.80 -1.49 -29.14
CA THR A 229 11.45 -2.68 -29.67
C THR A 229 11.65 -3.73 -28.57
N GLU A 230 12.13 -4.91 -28.92
CA GLU A 230 12.44 -5.94 -27.90
C GLU A 230 13.53 -5.47 -26.93
N GLU A 231 14.54 -4.73 -27.40
CA GLU A 231 15.63 -4.20 -26.58
C GLU A 231 15.13 -3.24 -25.48
N ASP A 232 14.04 -2.51 -25.74
CA ASP A 232 13.50 -1.54 -24.80
C ASP A 232 12.93 -2.19 -23.51
N PHE A 233 12.62 -3.51 -23.55
CA PHE A 233 12.23 -4.24 -22.33
C PHE A 233 13.34 -4.32 -21.28
N VAL A 234 14.62 -4.18 -21.66
CA VAL A 234 15.76 -4.20 -20.73
C VAL A 234 15.64 -3.09 -19.66
N SER A 235 15.06 -1.95 -20.04
CA SER A 235 14.82 -0.79 -19.15
C SER A 235 13.34 -0.61 -18.80
N ALA A 236 12.52 -1.65 -18.93
CA ALA A 236 11.12 -1.62 -18.54
C ALA A 236 10.95 -1.86 -17.05
N GLU A 237 10.04 -1.12 -16.44
CA GLU A 237 9.39 -1.45 -15.17
C GLU A 237 7.92 -1.71 -15.47
N LEU A 238 7.58 -2.96 -15.78
CA LEU A 238 6.22 -3.40 -16.09
C LEU A 238 5.73 -4.38 -15.04
N GLU A 239 4.53 -4.16 -14.58
CA GLU A 239 3.86 -4.89 -13.51
C GLU A 239 2.57 -5.50 -14.04
N ALA A 240 2.39 -6.80 -13.81
CA ALA A 240 1.13 -7.49 -14.03
C ALA A 240 0.37 -7.58 -12.70
N VAL A 241 -0.84 -7.04 -12.71
CA VAL A 241 -1.75 -7.01 -11.57
C VAL A 241 -3.12 -7.57 -11.97
N PRO A 242 -3.99 -7.99 -11.03
CA PRO A 242 -5.34 -8.44 -11.36
C PRO A 242 -6.13 -7.38 -12.11
N ALA A 243 -6.69 -7.75 -13.26
CA ALA A 243 -7.54 -6.89 -14.06
C ALA A 243 -8.93 -6.75 -13.43
N GLY A 244 -9.45 -5.55 -13.40
CA GLY A 244 -10.79 -5.24 -12.92
C GLY A 244 -10.82 -4.19 -11.82
N ALA A 245 -11.98 -3.53 -11.72
CA ALA A 245 -12.20 -2.46 -10.75
C ALA A 245 -12.47 -3.00 -9.35
N ALA A 246 -12.23 -2.16 -8.34
CA ALA A 246 -12.68 -2.38 -6.98
C ALA A 246 -14.22 -2.51 -6.92
N ARG A 247 -14.73 -3.46 -6.13
CA ARG A 247 -16.17 -3.77 -6.07
C ARG A 247 -16.65 -3.94 -4.63
N ASP A 248 -17.93 -3.68 -4.43
CA ASP A 248 -18.61 -4.04 -3.19
C ASP A 248 -18.74 -5.55 -3.06
N VAL A 249 -18.65 -6.05 -1.82
CA VAL A 249 -18.90 -7.45 -1.45
C VAL A 249 -20.07 -7.51 -0.48
N GLY A 250 -20.90 -8.54 -0.64
CA GLY A 250 -22.10 -8.78 0.15
C GLY A 250 -23.32 -8.03 -0.39
N PHE A 251 -24.49 -8.52 -0.01
CA PHE A 251 -25.77 -7.90 -0.41
C PHE A 251 -25.96 -6.51 0.22
N ASP A 252 -25.37 -6.29 1.38
CA ASP A 252 -25.38 -5.02 2.12
C ASP A 252 -24.35 -4.01 1.65
N ARG A 253 -23.38 -4.44 0.78
CA ARG A 253 -22.28 -3.62 0.26
C ARG A 253 -21.35 -3.02 1.33
N GLY A 254 -21.26 -3.67 2.49
CA GLY A 254 -20.45 -3.20 3.62
C GLY A 254 -18.95 -3.44 3.45
N LEU A 255 -18.56 -4.31 2.50
CA LEU A 255 -17.18 -4.67 2.22
C LEU A 255 -16.76 -4.24 0.83
N ILE A 256 -15.44 -4.08 0.63
CA ILE A 256 -14.82 -3.78 -0.67
C ILE A 256 -13.80 -4.87 -0.98
N VAL A 257 -13.84 -5.41 -2.19
CA VAL A 257 -12.82 -6.29 -2.77
C VAL A 257 -12.03 -5.56 -3.84
N ALA A 258 -10.70 -5.61 -3.75
CA ALA A 258 -9.81 -5.05 -4.76
C ALA A 258 -8.42 -5.68 -4.65
N HIS A 259 -7.57 -5.42 -5.64
CA HIS A 259 -6.13 -5.63 -5.56
C HIS A 259 -5.45 -4.47 -4.83
N GLY A 260 -4.53 -4.80 -3.93
CA GLY A 260 -3.62 -3.84 -3.29
C GLY A 260 -4.29 -3.00 -2.20
N HIS A 261 -5.22 -3.57 -1.43
CA HIS A 261 -5.62 -2.98 -0.16
C HIS A 261 -4.41 -2.86 0.78
N ASP A 262 -3.53 -3.84 0.73
CA ASP A 262 -2.24 -3.84 1.38
C ASP A 262 -1.22 -3.03 0.55
N ASP A 263 -0.77 -1.82 0.97
CA ASP A 263 -1.30 -1.04 2.10
C ASP A 263 -1.94 0.29 1.63
N ARG A 264 -2.49 0.28 0.41
CA ARG A 264 -3.18 1.46 -0.15
C ARG A 264 -4.42 1.86 0.63
N VAL A 265 -4.97 0.96 1.47
CA VAL A 265 -6.11 1.29 2.32
C VAL A 265 -5.70 2.25 3.44
N CYS A 266 -4.58 2.00 4.11
CA CYS A 266 -4.07 2.91 5.14
C CYS A 266 -3.52 4.19 4.50
N SER A 267 -2.90 4.08 3.31
CA SER A 267 -2.47 5.25 2.52
C SER A 267 -3.65 6.17 2.17
N TYR A 268 -4.77 5.61 1.69
CA TYR A 268 -5.98 6.38 1.41
C TYR A 268 -6.57 7.00 2.69
N ALA A 269 -6.68 6.21 3.75
CA ALA A 269 -7.24 6.68 5.03
C ALA A 269 -6.41 7.85 5.61
N SER A 270 -5.07 7.77 5.52
CA SER A 270 -4.14 8.83 5.90
C SER A 270 -4.26 10.06 5.02
N LEU A 271 -4.33 9.87 3.70
CA LEU A 271 -4.53 10.94 2.73
C LEU A 271 -5.83 11.71 3.02
N ALA A 272 -6.95 11.00 3.13
CA ALA A 272 -8.25 11.59 3.39
C ALA A 272 -8.27 12.38 4.73
N ALA A 273 -7.59 11.86 5.75
CA ALA A 273 -7.44 12.53 7.04
C ALA A 273 -6.63 13.82 6.95
N LEU A 274 -5.58 13.85 6.12
CA LEU A 274 -4.62 14.94 6.06
C LEU A 274 -5.09 16.12 5.19
N LEU A 275 -5.81 15.85 4.09
CA LEU A 275 -6.15 16.88 3.09
C LEU A 275 -6.95 18.06 3.67
N GLY A 276 -7.80 17.80 4.66
CA GLY A 276 -8.65 18.81 5.31
C GLY A 276 -7.97 19.62 6.43
N ILE A 277 -6.74 19.27 6.82
CA ILE A 277 -6.06 19.96 7.93
C ILE A 277 -5.54 21.32 7.47
N GLU A 278 -5.78 22.35 8.29
CA GLU A 278 -5.43 23.75 7.95
C GLU A 278 -4.21 24.25 8.74
N LYS A 279 -4.29 24.25 10.06
CA LYS A 279 -3.25 24.82 10.94
C LYS A 279 -3.08 23.97 12.19
N PRO A 280 -2.36 22.85 12.08
CA PRO A 280 -2.09 22.01 13.24
C PRO A 280 -1.10 22.72 14.17
N GLU A 281 -1.04 22.33 15.43
CA GLU A 281 -0.04 22.81 16.36
C GLU A 281 1.33 22.20 16.05
N ARG A 282 1.42 20.86 16.00
CA ARG A 282 2.59 20.13 15.52
C ARG A 282 2.48 19.91 14.00
N THR A 283 3.59 19.99 13.29
CA THR A 283 3.62 19.63 11.88
C THR A 283 3.10 18.21 11.67
N THR A 284 2.16 18.04 10.75
CA THR A 284 1.59 16.73 10.42
C THR A 284 2.19 16.22 9.11
N VAL A 285 2.51 14.94 9.07
CA VAL A 285 3.18 14.31 7.93
C VAL A 285 2.47 13.02 7.53
N GLY A 286 1.97 12.96 6.29
CA GLY A 286 1.62 11.72 5.60
C GLY A 286 2.82 11.23 4.79
N LEU A 287 3.31 10.04 5.09
CA LEU A 287 4.47 9.43 4.44
C LEU A 287 4.04 8.17 3.71
N TYR A 288 4.24 8.14 2.38
CA TYR A 288 3.80 7.08 1.49
C TYR A 288 5.02 6.52 0.78
N VAL A 289 5.49 5.34 1.22
CA VAL A 289 6.76 4.75 0.77
C VAL A 289 6.54 3.59 -0.19
N ASP A 290 7.60 3.24 -0.92
CA ASP A 290 7.68 2.12 -1.84
C ASP A 290 8.53 1.00 -1.23
N LYS A 291 8.43 -0.21 -1.77
CA LYS A 291 9.32 -1.36 -1.48
C LYS A 291 9.16 -1.99 -0.10
N GLU A 292 8.08 -1.72 0.62
CA GLU A 292 7.84 -2.40 1.90
C GLU A 292 7.83 -3.92 1.72
N GLU A 293 7.13 -4.40 0.72
CA GLU A 293 6.91 -5.82 0.39
C GLU A 293 8.19 -6.61 0.07
N VAL A 294 9.29 -5.90 -0.16
CA VAL A 294 10.61 -6.49 -0.46
C VAL A 294 11.71 -5.99 0.49
N GLY A 295 11.32 -5.52 1.67
CA GLY A 295 12.22 -5.16 2.75
C GLY A 295 12.65 -3.70 2.80
N SER A 296 11.91 -2.78 2.19
CA SER A 296 12.09 -1.31 2.29
C SER A 296 13.46 -0.76 1.85
N ILE A 297 14.27 -1.54 1.13
CA ILE A 297 15.62 -1.14 0.67
C ILE A 297 15.55 -0.48 -0.70
N GLY A 298 16.29 0.61 -0.88
CA GLY A 298 16.38 1.36 -2.14
C GLY A 298 15.98 2.83 -1.98
N ALA A 299 16.17 3.62 -3.02
CA ALA A 299 16.04 5.09 -2.96
C ALA A 299 14.62 5.60 -2.70
N THR A 300 13.62 4.74 -2.86
CA THR A 300 12.18 5.03 -2.65
C THR A 300 11.59 4.31 -1.44
N GLY A 301 12.32 3.33 -0.87
CA GLY A 301 11.93 2.60 0.33
C GLY A 301 12.26 3.38 1.61
N MET A 302 11.73 2.90 2.73
CA MET A 302 11.86 3.60 4.03
C MET A 302 13.30 3.65 4.55
N HIS A 303 14.17 2.71 4.18
CA HIS A 303 15.59 2.73 4.54
C HIS A 303 16.39 3.85 3.86
N SER A 304 15.80 4.55 2.86
CA SER A 304 16.48 5.67 2.19
C SER A 304 16.54 6.91 3.08
N GLN A 305 17.44 7.83 2.72
CA GLN A 305 17.59 9.09 3.44
C GLN A 305 16.58 10.18 3.04
N PHE A 306 15.62 9.88 2.14
CA PHE A 306 14.75 10.91 1.61
C PHE A 306 13.93 11.59 2.70
N PHE A 307 13.41 10.84 3.68
CA PHE A 307 12.64 11.40 4.78
C PHE A 307 13.50 12.34 5.65
N ASN A 308 14.70 11.91 6.05
CA ASN A 308 15.64 12.76 6.81
C ASN A 308 16.00 14.03 6.05
N ASN A 309 16.26 13.90 4.74
CA ASN A 309 16.56 15.04 3.89
C ASN A 309 15.39 16.03 3.84
N MET A 310 14.15 15.54 3.77
CA MET A 310 12.96 16.40 3.75
C MET A 310 12.71 17.09 5.10
N VAL A 311 12.96 16.39 6.22
CA VAL A 311 12.91 17.03 7.55
C VAL A 311 13.94 18.16 7.64
N GLY A 312 15.17 17.93 7.18
CA GLY A 312 16.21 18.97 7.12
C GLY A 312 15.82 20.14 6.22
N GLU A 313 15.23 19.88 5.06
CA GLU A 313 14.75 20.91 4.13
C GLU A 313 13.62 21.75 4.76
N MET A 314 12.64 21.11 5.40
CA MET A 314 11.58 21.82 6.12
C MET A 314 12.14 22.73 7.22
N ILE A 315 13.08 22.23 8.05
CA ILE A 315 13.75 23.03 9.09
C ILE A 315 14.46 24.23 8.46
N ALA A 316 15.23 24.01 7.39
CA ALA A 316 15.95 25.09 6.71
C ALA A 316 14.97 26.16 6.17
N LEU A 317 13.90 25.77 5.51
CA LEU A 317 12.89 26.68 4.97
C LEU A 317 12.10 27.44 6.05
N MET A 318 11.95 26.87 7.25
CA MET A 318 11.33 27.55 8.40
C MET A 318 12.29 28.52 9.08
N ASN A 319 13.61 28.30 9.01
CA ASN A 319 14.63 29.01 9.75
C ASN A 319 15.56 29.86 8.86
N GLY A 320 15.03 30.39 7.75
CA GLY A 320 15.79 31.30 6.88
C GLY A 320 17.01 30.69 6.19
N GLY A 321 16.94 29.40 5.88
CA GLY A 321 17.98 28.65 5.18
C GLY A 321 18.98 27.93 6.10
N VAL A 322 18.75 27.92 7.42
CA VAL A 322 19.66 27.30 8.40
C VAL A 322 19.09 26.02 8.94
N CYS A 323 19.84 24.93 8.80
CA CYS A 323 19.55 23.64 9.42
C CYS A 323 20.83 23.03 9.99
N SER A 324 20.76 22.43 11.16
CA SER A 324 21.86 21.67 11.77
C SER A 324 21.48 20.20 11.87
N ASP A 325 22.48 19.31 11.87
CA ASP A 325 22.24 17.86 12.07
C ASP A 325 21.51 17.59 13.40
N ILE A 326 21.85 18.33 14.46
CA ILE A 326 21.19 18.17 15.76
C ILE A 326 19.72 18.61 15.74
N SER A 327 19.34 19.60 14.91
CA SER A 327 17.95 20.01 14.75
C SER A 327 17.13 18.89 14.10
N ILE A 328 17.67 18.22 13.08
CA ILE A 328 17.03 17.08 12.43
C ILE A 328 16.83 15.95 13.45
N ARG A 329 17.89 15.59 14.20
CA ARG A 329 17.82 14.51 15.20
C ARG A 329 16.79 14.81 16.29
N ARG A 330 16.70 16.04 16.77
CA ARG A 330 15.71 16.46 17.77
C ARG A 330 14.29 16.37 17.20
N ALA A 331 14.08 16.83 15.96
CA ALA A 331 12.79 16.73 15.30
C ALA A 331 12.33 15.28 15.19
N LEU A 332 13.23 14.39 14.78
CA LEU A 332 12.93 12.95 14.65
C LEU A 332 12.66 12.29 16.01
N ALA A 333 13.55 12.49 17.00
CA ALA A 333 13.43 11.88 18.32
C ALA A 333 12.19 12.32 19.11
N HIS A 334 11.68 13.53 18.88
CA HIS A 334 10.45 14.03 19.51
C HIS A 334 9.19 13.75 18.70
N SER A 335 9.32 13.11 17.52
CA SER A 335 8.19 12.74 16.67
C SER A 335 7.52 11.46 17.16
N THR A 336 6.26 11.31 16.78
CA THR A 336 5.51 10.05 16.97
C THR A 336 4.96 9.59 15.63
N LEU A 337 5.12 8.29 15.34
CA LEU A 337 4.63 7.65 14.14
C LEU A 337 3.53 6.64 14.46
N LEU A 338 2.40 6.74 13.76
CA LEU A 338 1.56 5.60 13.50
C LEU A 338 2.09 4.92 12.22
N SER A 339 2.69 3.75 12.37
CA SER A 339 3.04 2.87 11.26
C SER A 339 1.73 2.28 10.74
N ALA A 340 1.25 2.89 9.67
CA ALA A 340 -0.04 2.58 9.08
C ALA A 340 0.15 1.42 8.12
N ASP A 341 -0.04 0.21 8.63
CA ASP A 341 0.03 -1.03 7.87
C ASP A 341 -1.17 -1.90 8.24
N VAL A 342 -1.64 -2.69 7.30
CA VAL A 342 -2.84 -3.52 7.48
C VAL A 342 -2.64 -4.58 8.55
N ALA A 343 -3.73 -4.98 9.18
CA ALA A 343 -3.75 -6.07 10.15
C ALA A 343 -4.57 -7.26 9.60
N ALA A 344 -4.10 -8.49 9.83
CA ALA A 344 -4.88 -9.67 9.47
C ALA A 344 -6.16 -9.73 10.32
N ALA A 345 -7.32 -9.90 9.67
CA ALA A 345 -8.59 -10.09 10.34
C ALA A 345 -8.89 -11.58 10.55
N PHE A 346 -9.63 -11.89 11.61
CA PHE A 346 -10.18 -13.22 11.83
C PHE A 346 -11.02 -13.66 10.64
N ASP A 347 -10.63 -14.77 10.03
CA ASP A 347 -11.37 -15.42 8.95
C ASP A 347 -12.08 -16.68 9.49
N PRO A 348 -13.43 -16.73 9.44
CA PRO A 348 -14.17 -17.88 9.93
C PRO A 348 -13.91 -19.17 9.17
N ASN A 349 -13.34 -19.11 7.95
CA ASN A 349 -12.90 -20.28 7.21
C ASN A 349 -11.58 -20.86 7.74
N TYR A 350 -10.82 -20.06 8.51
CA TYR A 350 -9.51 -20.43 9.07
C TYR A 350 -9.39 -20.08 10.55
N PRO A 351 -10.31 -20.57 11.41
CA PRO A 351 -10.44 -20.08 12.79
C PRO A 351 -9.25 -20.40 13.70
N ASN A 352 -8.37 -21.29 13.29
CA ASN A 352 -7.28 -21.83 14.11
C ASN A 352 -5.91 -21.17 13.87
N VAL A 353 -5.82 -20.16 12.99
CA VAL A 353 -4.54 -19.54 12.61
C VAL A 353 -4.11 -18.40 13.55
N GLY A 354 -4.99 -17.91 14.41
CA GLY A 354 -4.73 -16.81 15.33
C GLY A 354 -5.24 -17.08 16.76
N ASP A 355 -4.93 -16.16 17.67
CA ASP A 355 -5.53 -16.09 19.00
C ASP A 355 -6.76 -15.19 18.96
N ASN A 356 -7.95 -15.76 19.10
CA ASN A 356 -9.23 -15.04 18.98
C ASN A 356 -9.38 -13.87 19.96
N ALA A 357 -8.67 -13.87 21.09
CA ALA A 357 -8.69 -12.77 22.03
C ALA A 357 -7.87 -11.56 21.56
N ASN A 358 -6.82 -11.81 20.77
CA ASN A 358 -5.84 -10.81 20.31
C ASN A 358 -5.84 -10.64 18.79
N PHE A 359 -6.79 -11.21 18.07
CA PHE A 359 -6.88 -11.12 16.61
C PHE A 359 -7.90 -10.06 16.21
N ALA A 360 -7.58 -9.24 15.20
CA ALA A 360 -8.52 -8.24 14.71
C ALA A 360 -9.76 -8.88 14.07
N ALA A 361 -10.85 -8.15 14.03
CA ALA A 361 -12.07 -8.55 13.33
C ALA A 361 -12.57 -7.41 12.44
N ILE A 362 -13.22 -7.77 11.35
CA ILE A 362 -13.84 -6.84 10.41
C ILE A 362 -14.94 -6.03 11.13
N GLY A 363 -14.99 -4.72 10.89
CA GLY A 363 -16.03 -3.83 11.41
C GLY A 363 -15.77 -3.32 12.83
N GLN A 364 -14.61 -3.58 13.41
CA GLN A 364 -14.24 -3.16 14.76
C GLN A 364 -13.25 -1.97 14.81
N GLY A 365 -13.14 -1.24 13.70
CA GLY A 365 -12.34 -0.03 13.60
C GLY A 365 -10.86 -0.29 13.44
N ILE A 366 -10.04 0.75 13.70
CA ILE A 366 -8.60 0.69 13.55
C ILE A 366 -7.97 -0.38 14.46
N ALA A 367 -7.09 -1.20 13.92
CA ALA A 367 -6.37 -2.24 14.64
C ALA A 367 -5.00 -1.72 15.08
N MET A 368 -4.76 -1.65 16.39
CA MET A 368 -3.47 -1.32 16.98
C MET A 368 -2.68 -2.60 17.20
N VAL A 369 -1.45 -2.66 16.70
CA VAL A 369 -0.54 -3.80 16.84
C VAL A 369 0.63 -3.40 17.71
N LYS A 370 0.63 -3.86 18.94
CA LYS A 370 1.68 -3.55 19.92
C LYS A 370 2.98 -4.28 19.63
N TYR A 371 2.87 -5.52 19.17
CA TYR A 371 4.00 -6.41 18.91
C TYR A 371 4.04 -6.76 17.42
N THR A 372 5.09 -6.35 16.73
CA THR A 372 5.36 -6.73 15.33
C THR A 372 6.61 -7.59 15.21
N GLY A 373 6.92 -8.05 14.00
CA GLY A 373 8.09 -8.86 13.72
C GLY A 373 7.82 -10.35 13.69
N SER A 374 8.64 -11.08 12.93
CA SER A 374 8.52 -12.53 12.76
C SER A 374 8.93 -13.26 14.04
N ARG A 375 8.05 -14.07 14.58
CA ARG A 375 8.24 -14.81 15.83
C ARG A 375 8.67 -13.89 16.99
N GLY A 376 8.20 -12.64 16.98
CA GLY A 376 8.49 -11.63 17.99
C GLY A 376 9.94 -11.14 18.04
N LYS A 377 10.76 -11.30 16.99
CA LYS A 377 12.20 -11.02 17.10
C LYS A 377 12.86 -10.33 15.91
N SER A 378 12.36 -10.46 14.70
CA SER A 378 13.01 -9.94 13.49
C SER A 378 12.19 -8.86 12.85
N GLY A 379 12.79 -7.67 12.60
CA GLY A 379 12.07 -6.49 12.12
C GLY A 379 10.97 -6.06 13.11
N ALA A 380 11.23 -6.25 14.40
CA ALA A 380 10.24 -6.07 15.44
C ALA A 380 10.14 -4.62 15.92
N ASN A 381 8.94 -4.20 16.23
CA ASN A 381 8.65 -3.07 17.09
C ASN A 381 7.81 -3.56 18.29
N ASP A 382 8.13 -3.06 19.49
CA ASP A 382 7.37 -3.28 20.71
C ASP A 382 7.01 -1.91 21.29
N ALA A 383 5.78 -1.47 21.02
CA ALA A 383 5.34 -0.14 21.44
C ALA A 383 5.27 -0.03 22.97
N ALA A 384 5.86 1.04 23.54
CA ALA A 384 5.87 1.32 24.95
C ALA A 384 4.46 1.48 25.52
N ALA A 385 4.25 1.09 26.77
CA ALA A 385 2.96 1.16 27.43
C ALA A 385 2.41 2.59 27.50
N GLU A 386 3.30 3.57 27.68
CA GLU A 386 2.99 5.00 27.73
C GLU A 386 2.43 5.49 26.40
N LEU A 387 3.05 5.10 25.27
CA LEU A 387 2.58 5.42 23.94
C LEU A 387 1.23 4.80 23.67
N VAL A 388 1.07 3.48 23.92
CA VAL A 388 -0.20 2.77 23.77
C VAL A 388 -1.30 3.44 24.60
N GLY A 389 -0.98 3.83 25.85
CA GLY A 389 -1.88 4.53 26.75
C GLY A 389 -2.33 5.89 26.22
N LYS A 390 -1.40 6.70 25.68
CA LYS A 390 -1.70 8.01 25.06
C LYS A 390 -2.59 7.85 23.82
N VAL A 391 -2.27 6.93 22.92
CA VAL A 391 -3.07 6.69 21.69
C VAL A 391 -4.48 6.18 22.08
N ARG A 392 -4.58 5.25 23.00
CA ARG A 392 -5.90 4.79 23.52
C ARG A 392 -6.71 5.92 24.13
N LYS A 393 -6.07 6.79 24.93
CA LYS A 393 -6.75 7.94 25.51
C LYS A 393 -7.27 8.87 24.43
N LEU A 394 -6.43 9.19 23.43
CA LEU A 394 -6.81 10.01 22.28
C LEU A 394 -8.06 9.43 21.59
N PHE A 395 -8.02 8.15 21.25
CA PHE A 395 -9.12 7.50 20.55
C PHE A 395 -10.42 7.48 21.37
N ASN A 396 -10.32 7.19 22.68
CA ASN A 396 -11.47 7.22 23.57
C ASN A 396 -12.08 8.64 23.71
N ASP A 397 -11.25 9.66 23.87
CA ASP A 397 -11.69 11.05 24.03
C ASP A 397 -12.42 11.57 22.78
N HIS A 398 -12.09 11.05 21.59
CA HIS A 398 -12.65 11.48 20.30
C HIS A 398 -13.64 10.47 19.67
N GLY A 399 -14.03 9.43 20.42
CA GLY A 399 -15.03 8.45 19.98
C GLY A 399 -14.58 7.58 18.79
N VAL A 400 -13.27 7.37 18.65
CA VAL A 400 -12.70 6.45 17.66
C VAL A 400 -12.88 5.01 18.16
N VAL A 401 -13.47 4.16 17.33
CA VAL A 401 -13.55 2.72 17.60
C VAL A 401 -12.23 2.08 17.20
N TYR A 402 -11.61 1.37 18.12
CA TYR A 402 -10.35 0.67 17.90
C TYR A 402 -10.37 -0.73 18.51
N GLN A 403 -9.47 -1.55 18.04
CA GLN A 403 -9.20 -2.89 18.55
C GLN A 403 -7.69 -3.13 18.66
N THR A 404 -7.30 -4.22 19.30
CA THR A 404 -5.90 -4.68 19.31
C THR A 404 -5.76 -5.88 18.39
N SER A 405 -4.58 -6.06 17.80
CA SER A 405 -4.28 -7.18 16.92
C SER A 405 -2.87 -7.69 17.11
N GLU A 406 -2.71 -8.98 16.84
CA GLU A 406 -1.42 -9.64 16.58
C GLU A 406 -1.54 -10.46 15.29
N LEU A 407 -0.46 -10.62 14.54
CA LEU A 407 -0.47 -11.38 13.30
C LEU A 407 -0.29 -12.87 13.60
N GLY A 408 -1.42 -13.58 13.71
CA GLY A 408 -1.44 -15.02 13.91
C GLY A 408 -1.15 -15.46 15.35
N LYS A 409 -0.61 -16.68 15.48
CA LYS A 409 -0.09 -17.24 16.74
C LYS A 409 1.40 -16.95 16.87
N VAL A 410 1.91 -16.83 18.09
CA VAL A 410 3.30 -16.46 18.41
C VAL A 410 4.32 -17.24 17.60
N ASP A 411 4.16 -18.55 17.41
CA ASP A 411 5.11 -19.40 16.67
C ASP A 411 4.83 -19.52 15.17
N GLN A 412 3.66 -19.04 14.71
CA GLN A 412 3.18 -19.26 13.32
C GLN A 412 2.93 -17.98 12.55
N GLY A 413 3.02 -16.85 13.20
CA GLY A 413 2.71 -15.56 12.60
C GLY A 413 3.86 -14.57 12.73
N GLY A 414 3.52 -13.34 12.41
CA GLY A 414 4.43 -12.22 12.49
C GLY A 414 4.92 -11.75 11.12
N GLY A 415 5.09 -10.47 11.01
CA GLY A 415 5.64 -9.75 9.86
C GLY A 415 6.31 -8.48 10.34
N GLY A 416 7.27 -7.97 9.59
CA GLY A 416 7.84 -6.64 9.80
C GLY A 416 6.98 -5.60 9.08
N THR A 417 7.09 -4.37 9.55
CA THR A 417 6.51 -3.17 8.95
C THR A 417 7.59 -2.10 8.90
N ILE A 418 7.29 -0.91 8.40
CA ILE A 418 8.24 0.22 8.45
C ILE A 418 8.53 0.69 9.88
N ALA A 419 7.78 0.23 10.88
CA ALA A 419 7.88 0.68 12.27
C ALA A 419 9.29 0.55 12.85
N TYR A 420 9.95 -0.61 12.70
CA TYR A 420 11.30 -0.81 13.25
C TYR A 420 12.34 0.10 12.62
N ILE A 421 12.14 0.50 11.36
CA ILE A 421 13.05 1.42 10.65
C ILE A 421 12.95 2.81 11.25
N MET A 422 11.70 3.26 11.47
CA MET A 422 11.43 4.59 12.03
C MET A 422 11.80 4.68 13.51
N ALA A 423 11.61 3.61 14.27
CA ALA A 423 12.04 3.53 15.67
C ALA A 423 13.57 3.72 15.86
N ASN A 424 14.38 3.42 14.82
CA ASN A 424 15.82 3.69 14.85
C ASN A 424 16.19 5.20 14.88
N TYR A 425 15.21 6.08 14.67
CA TYR A 425 15.37 7.53 14.81
C TYR A 425 15.00 8.04 16.21
N ASP A 426 14.89 7.16 17.20
CA ASP A 426 14.50 7.44 18.59
C ASP A 426 13.06 7.96 18.75
N MET A 427 12.22 7.85 17.73
CA MET A 427 10.81 8.26 17.83
C MET A 427 9.92 7.17 18.43
N ASP A 428 8.83 7.59 19.03
CA ASP A 428 7.76 6.70 19.48
C ASP A 428 6.99 6.15 18.28
N VAL A 429 6.89 4.81 18.17
CA VAL A 429 6.23 4.14 17.03
C VAL A 429 5.28 3.06 17.50
N ILE A 430 4.07 3.04 16.93
CA ILE A 430 3.10 1.93 17.06
C ILE A 430 2.46 1.65 15.71
N ASP A 431 2.23 0.37 15.40
CA ASP A 431 1.49 -0.02 14.22
C ASP A 431 -0.01 0.13 14.47
N ALA A 432 -0.70 0.77 13.52
CA ALA A 432 -2.14 1.03 13.61
C ALA A 432 -2.75 1.18 12.20
N GLY A 433 -3.52 0.18 11.77
CA GLY A 433 -4.10 0.17 10.41
C GLY A 433 -5.41 -0.59 10.30
N VAL A 434 -5.80 -0.87 9.05
CA VAL A 434 -7.08 -1.48 8.72
C VAL A 434 -7.00 -3.00 8.82
N ALA A 435 -7.99 -3.61 9.47
CA ALA A 435 -8.14 -5.07 9.49
C ALA A 435 -8.66 -5.58 8.13
N MET A 436 -8.04 -6.64 7.56
CA MET A 436 -8.38 -7.16 6.25
C MET A 436 -8.40 -8.67 6.17
N LEU A 437 -9.11 -9.21 5.18
CA LEU A 437 -9.11 -10.62 4.81
C LEU A 437 -8.36 -10.82 3.51
N SER A 438 -7.80 -12.01 3.32
CA SER A 438 -7.08 -12.43 2.11
C SER A 438 -5.86 -11.53 1.79
N MET A 439 -5.18 -11.00 2.81
CA MET A 439 -3.92 -10.25 2.66
C MET A 439 -2.95 -10.97 1.71
N HIS A 440 -2.29 -10.23 0.82
CA HIS A 440 -1.39 -10.71 -0.24
C HIS A 440 -2.05 -11.59 -1.32
N ALA A 441 -3.36 -11.77 -1.29
CA ALA A 441 -4.06 -12.41 -2.42
C ALA A 441 -4.21 -11.42 -3.59
N PRO A 442 -4.41 -11.91 -4.83
CA PRO A 442 -4.74 -11.03 -5.96
C PRO A 442 -5.97 -10.14 -5.73
N TRP A 443 -6.89 -10.60 -4.89
CA TRP A 443 -8.08 -9.88 -4.46
C TRP A 443 -8.21 -9.96 -2.95
N GLU A 444 -8.21 -8.82 -2.30
CA GLU A 444 -8.24 -8.65 -0.85
C GLU A 444 -9.54 -7.96 -0.44
N ILE A 445 -9.90 -8.03 0.85
CA ILE A 445 -11.21 -7.54 1.34
C ILE A 445 -11.02 -6.70 2.60
N VAL A 446 -11.65 -5.51 2.60
CA VAL A 446 -11.74 -4.62 3.78
C VAL A 446 -13.18 -4.18 4.03
N SER A 447 -13.47 -3.71 5.25
CA SER A 447 -14.76 -3.10 5.60
C SER A 447 -14.74 -1.60 5.33
N LYS A 448 -15.81 -1.06 4.72
CA LYS A 448 -16.01 0.39 4.58
C LYS A 448 -16.00 1.09 5.94
N ALA A 449 -16.54 0.44 6.96
CA ALA A 449 -16.57 0.97 8.31
C ALA A 449 -15.17 1.11 8.93
N ASP A 450 -14.27 0.15 8.67
CA ASP A 450 -12.90 0.19 9.18
C ASP A 450 -12.07 1.24 8.43
N VAL A 451 -12.25 1.38 7.11
CA VAL A 451 -11.63 2.46 6.32
C VAL A 451 -12.02 3.84 6.86
N TYR A 452 -13.32 4.06 7.07
CA TYR A 452 -13.85 5.32 7.61
C TYR A 452 -13.32 5.60 9.02
N MET A 453 -13.34 4.61 9.90
CA MET A 453 -12.92 4.79 11.28
C MET A 453 -11.40 4.98 11.39
N THR A 454 -10.62 4.31 10.54
CA THR A 454 -9.16 4.50 10.47
C THR A 454 -8.81 5.91 9.98
N SER A 455 -9.52 6.44 8.98
CA SER A 455 -9.33 7.83 8.56
C SER A 455 -9.66 8.83 9.69
N ARG A 456 -10.70 8.60 10.47
CA ARG A 456 -10.99 9.39 11.67
C ARG A 456 -9.87 9.29 12.70
N ALA A 457 -9.37 8.07 12.96
CA ALA A 457 -8.28 7.85 13.89
C ALA A 457 -7.01 8.62 13.51
N TYR A 458 -6.64 8.58 12.23
CA TYR A 458 -5.48 9.32 11.72
C TYR A 458 -5.70 10.83 11.79
N HIS A 459 -6.92 11.32 11.51
CA HIS A 459 -7.24 12.73 11.66
C HIS A 459 -7.04 13.22 13.11
N GLU A 460 -7.60 12.47 14.08
CA GLU A 460 -7.45 12.82 15.50
C GLU A 460 -6.00 12.77 15.96
N PHE A 461 -5.23 11.79 15.45
CA PHE A 461 -3.81 11.70 15.72
C PHE A 461 -3.04 12.90 15.13
N PHE A 462 -3.29 13.27 13.90
CA PHE A 462 -2.64 14.43 13.29
C PHE A 462 -2.88 15.72 14.06
N VAL A 463 -4.12 15.95 14.51
CA VAL A 463 -4.54 17.23 15.07
C VAL A 463 -4.35 17.31 16.60
N ASN A 464 -4.65 16.23 17.30
CA ASN A 464 -4.85 16.24 18.77
C ASN A 464 -3.80 15.45 19.57
N TYR A 465 -2.90 14.69 18.93
CA TYR A 465 -1.85 13.98 19.65
C TYR A 465 -0.73 14.94 20.12
N ARG A 466 -0.37 14.80 21.45
CA ARG A 466 0.63 15.64 22.14
C ARG A 466 1.67 14.78 22.86
#